data_592eabd233f2239fe581aa6e38d39b12
#
_entry.id   592eabd233f2239fe581aa6e38d39b12
#
_cell.length_a   1.000
_cell.length_b   1.000
_cell.length_c   1.000
_cell.angle_alpha   90.00
_cell.angle_beta   90.00
_cell.angle_gamma   90.00
#
_symmetry.space_group_name_H-M   'P 1'
#
loop_
_entity.id
_entity.type
_entity.pdbx_description
1 polymer ?
#
loop_
_entity_poly.entity_id
_entity_poly.type
_entity_poly.pdbx_seq_one_letter_code
_entity_poly.pdbx_strand_id
1 'polypeptide(L)'
;MRHAMDLSTLAEEAVIHTCPLYEMRRMRAATSPRRNAAGEAAPAPLRWCNQFVHARQLLRAGTSRVVTPNNDTLYTNAWLDLGAGPLVIDVPDTAGRYYVLGLLDFFTNPFAHLGQRLTGTAARSFLVTPPGWQGALPPPFDAPGAHIAAPTPWLWVIGRILVDGEHDLPAVHALQDGFAVRPLADWQAGTPSQARAFDPDCDPQAPPNAEHYAAQVNAALRDNPPPAGHAARVARFAAVGLGAGLGAPDAQQQAALQRALDSVLPRLRAASTGRRLDSGWELPALVEGGFGDDFQARAEIALKYIGMLESREAIYPLAWHDAQGRPLHGSRRYRLRFAPGALPPVQAFWSLTLYGAHDCMLVDNPIDRYAIGDRTPGLRPDADGDGDGDGDGGLTIHISHAPPASEDHRANWLPAPREGFYLCLRAYMPRPELLDGRYALPPIEPDPETP
;
A
#
# COMPACT_ATOMS: atom_id res chain seq x y z
N MET A 1 29.75 11.32 -32.20
CA MET A 1 30.40 10.43 -31.22
C MET A 1 29.42 10.23 -30.06
N ARG A 2 28.73 9.08 -29.96
CA ARG A 2 27.96 8.71 -28.78
C ARG A 2 28.97 8.44 -27.67
N HIS A 3 28.99 9.23 -26.61
CA HIS A 3 29.74 8.91 -25.40
C HIS A 3 29.30 7.51 -24.97
N ALA A 4 30.24 6.57 -24.91
CA ALA A 4 29.99 5.30 -24.24
C ALA A 4 29.66 5.65 -22.79
N MET A 5 28.43 5.35 -22.36
CA MET A 5 28.01 5.56 -20.98
C MET A 5 28.92 4.67 -20.10
N ASP A 6 29.50 5.26 -19.08
CA ASP A 6 30.33 4.51 -18.12
C ASP A 6 29.50 3.38 -17.49
N LEU A 7 30.13 2.21 -17.34
CA LEU A 7 29.50 1.01 -16.77
C LEU A 7 28.89 1.27 -15.39
N SER A 8 29.52 2.17 -14.61
CA SER A 8 29.01 2.59 -13.30
C SER A 8 27.68 3.33 -13.40
N THR A 9 27.61 4.32 -14.29
CA THR A 9 26.37 5.09 -14.53
C THR A 9 25.25 4.19 -15.07
N LEU A 10 25.58 3.24 -15.94
CA LEU A 10 24.59 2.28 -16.45
C LEU A 10 24.11 1.33 -15.35
N ALA A 11 25.00 0.91 -14.44
CA ALA A 11 24.62 0.07 -13.30
C ALA A 11 23.67 0.80 -12.35
N GLU A 12 23.90 2.09 -12.05
CA GLU A 12 22.98 2.89 -11.23
C GLU A 12 21.62 3.05 -11.90
N GLU A 13 21.58 3.38 -13.22
CA GLU A 13 20.35 3.44 -13.99
C GLU A 13 19.60 2.10 -13.95
N ALA A 14 20.31 1.01 -14.10
CA ALA A 14 19.75 -0.34 -14.09
C ALA A 14 19.15 -0.70 -12.72
N VAL A 15 19.86 -0.39 -11.61
CA VAL A 15 19.37 -0.63 -10.25
C VAL A 15 18.10 0.18 -9.99
N ILE A 16 18.05 1.47 -10.34
CA ILE A 16 16.84 2.30 -10.19
C ILE A 16 15.67 1.69 -10.96
N HIS A 17 15.91 1.28 -12.21
CA HIS A 17 14.85 0.73 -13.06
C HIS A 17 14.33 -0.63 -12.58
N THR A 18 15.23 -1.50 -12.07
CA THR A 18 14.91 -2.91 -11.76
C THR A 18 14.63 -3.17 -10.28
N CYS A 19 14.88 -2.19 -9.40
CA CYS A 19 14.58 -2.29 -7.97
C CYS A 19 13.12 -2.73 -7.70
N PRO A 20 12.09 -2.20 -8.40
CA PRO A 20 10.73 -2.70 -8.24
C PRO A 20 10.56 -4.19 -8.52
N LEU A 21 11.22 -4.72 -9.55
CA LEU A 21 11.17 -6.16 -9.87
C LEU A 21 11.77 -7.02 -8.76
N TYR A 22 12.91 -6.58 -8.20
CA TYR A 22 13.56 -7.24 -7.09
C TYR A 22 12.66 -7.28 -5.85
N GLU A 23 12.08 -6.13 -5.49
CA GLU A 23 11.17 -6.03 -4.33
C GLU A 23 9.87 -6.82 -4.55
N MET A 24 9.31 -6.86 -5.76
CA MET A 24 8.13 -7.67 -6.07
C MET A 24 8.41 -9.18 -5.93
N ARG A 25 9.59 -9.67 -6.34
CA ARG A 25 9.96 -11.07 -6.10
C ARG A 25 10.06 -11.38 -4.61
N ARG A 26 10.71 -10.52 -3.83
CA ARG A 26 10.83 -10.66 -2.38
C ARG A 26 9.45 -10.64 -1.71
N MET A 27 8.60 -9.69 -2.09
CA MET A 27 7.24 -9.58 -1.55
C MET A 27 6.41 -10.81 -1.90
N ARG A 28 6.48 -11.30 -3.14
CA ARG A 28 5.79 -12.52 -3.56
C ARG A 28 6.24 -13.73 -2.73
N ALA A 29 7.55 -13.92 -2.57
CA ALA A 29 8.10 -15.02 -1.76
C ALA A 29 7.70 -14.93 -0.28
N ALA A 30 7.67 -13.71 0.28
CA ALA A 30 7.33 -13.47 1.67
C ALA A 30 5.84 -13.67 1.99
N THR A 31 4.95 -13.28 1.05
CA THR A 31 3.50 -13.18 1.32
C THR A 31 2.65 -14.26 0.66
N SER A 32 3.19 -15.04 -0.29
CA SER A 32 2.46 -16.17 -0.86
C SER A 32 2.27 -17.29 0.18
N PRO A 33 1.06 -17.83 0.30
CA PRO A 33 0.74 -18.77 1.36
C PRO A 33 1.39 -20.14 1.16
N ARG A 34 1.70 -20.81 2.28
CA ARG A 34 2.15 -22.20 2.31
C ARG A 34 1.00 -23.20 2.26
N ARG A 35 -0.22 -22.75 2.56
CA ARG A 35 -1.45 -23.56 2.48
C ARG A 35 -2.42 -22.93 1.52
N ASN A 36 -3.14 -23.75 0.77
CA ASN A 36 -4.27 -23.30 -0.04
C ASN A 36 -5.52 -23.07 0.83
N ALA A 37 -6.59 -22.58 0.20
CA ALA A 37 -7.86 -22.33 0.87
C ALA A 37 -8.50 -23.60 1.47
N ALA A 38 -8.20 -24.79 0.94
CA ALA A 38 -8.62 -26.06 1.49
C ALA A 38 -7.74 -26.55 2.66
N GLY A 39 -6.70 -25.78 3.04
CA GLY A 39 -5.77 -26.14 4.12
C GLY A 39 -4.61 -27.05 3.71
N GLU A 40 -4.51 -27.43 2.44
CA GLU A 40 -3.44 -28.28 1.92
C GLU A 40 -2.11 -27.54 1.90
N ALA A 41 -1.07 -28.16 2.45
CA ALA A 41 0.27 -27.60 2.43
C ALA A 41 0.92 -27.77 1.04
N ALA A 42 1.55 -26.72 0.52
CA ALA A 42 2.42 -26.85 -0.64
C ALA A 42 3.69 -27.62 -0.24
N PRO A 43 4.15 -28.61 -1.06
CA PRO A 43 5.47 -29.21 -0.86
C PRO A 43 6.56 -28.14 -0.84
N ALA A 44 7.50 -28.22 0.11
CA ALA A 44 8.62 -27.26 0.12
C ALA A 44 9.51 -27.42 -1.13
N PRO A 45 10.00 -26.33 -1.74
CA PRO A 45 9.89 -24.92 -1.35
C PRO A 45 8.64 -24.19 -1.84
N LEU A 46 7.70 -24.87 -2.49
CA LEU A 46 6.56 -24.28 -3.20
C LEU A 46 5.66 -23.39 -2.32
N ARG A 47 4.94 -22.52 -3.00
CA ARG A 47 3.89 -21.65 -2.46
C ARG A 47 2.65 -21.73 -3.36
N TRP A 48 1.52 -21.25 -2.84
CA TRP A 48 0.29 -21.17 -3.60
C TRP A 48 0.07 -19.77 -4.17
N CYS A 49 -0.47 -19.67 -5.39
CA CYS A 49 -0.98 -18.46 -6.04
C CYS A 49 -2.39 -18.72 -6.60
N ASN A 50 -2.97 -17.73 -7.26
CA ASN A 50 -4.34 -17.76 -7.80
C ASN A 50 -5.41 -18.06 -6.76
N GLN A 51 -5.20 -17.55 -5.54
CA GLN A 51 -6.17 -17.58 -4.45
C GLN A 51 -6.01 -16.35 -3.57
N PHE A 52 -7.09 -15.94 -2.91
CA PHE A 52 -7.01 -14.91 -1.89
C PHE A 52 -6.47 -15.43 -0.57
N VAL A 53 -5.74 -14.56 0.12
CA VAL A 53 -5.28 -14.72 1.49
C VAL A 53 -5.80 -13.52 2.29
N HIS A 54 -6.47 -13.79 3.38
CA HIS A 54 -7.17 -12.79 4.17
C HIS A 54 -6.51 -12.59 5.53
N ALA A 55 -6.22 -11.33 5.89
CA ALA A 55 -6.03 -10.97 7.29
C ALA A 55 -7.39 -11.02 7.98
N ARG A 56 -7.47 -11.66 9.14
CA ARG A 56 -8.73 -11.88 9.87
C ARG A 56 -8.82 -11.08 11.16
N GLN A 57 -7.79 -10.30 11.49
CA GLN A 57 -7.73 -9.51 12.72
C GLN A 57 -7.21 -8.11 12.41
N LEU A 58 -7.73 -7.12 13.12
CA LEU A 58 -7.15 -5.79 13.14
C LEU A 58 -5.77 -5.84 13.81
N LEU A 59 -4.84 -5.05 13.30
CA LEU A 59 -3.51 -4.97 13.88
C LEU A 59 -3.55 -4.16 15.17
N ARG A 60 -2.77 -4.63 16.17
CA ARG A 60 -2.58 -4.01 17.48
C ARG A 60 -1.08 -3.81 17.74
N ALA A 61 -0.75 -3.09 18.80
CA ALA A 61 0.62 -2.99 19.26
C ALA A 61 1.26 -4.39 19.41
N GLY A 62 2.49 -4.54 18.92
CA GLY A 62 3.24 -5.80 18.99
C GLY A 62 2.79 -6.91 18.03
N THR A 63 1.72 -6.74 17.24
CA THR A 63 1.23 -7.81 16.35
C THR A 63 1.67 -7.64 14.89
N SER A 64 2.11 -6.45 14.48
CA SER A 64 2.55 -6.18 13.11
C SER A 64 4.01 -6.57 12.88
N ARG A 65 4.30 -7.03 11.66
CA ARG A 65 5.65 -7.24 11.14
C ARG A 65 6.06 -6.22 10.08
N VAL A 66 5.15 -5.30 9.75
CA VAL A 66 5.37 -4.21 8.79
C VAL A 66 5.19 -2.88 9.50
N VAL A 67 5.98 -1.90 9.09
CA VAL A 67 5.93 -0.53 9.63
C VAL A 67 4.65 0.20 9.20
N THR A 68 4.22 1.18 9.97
CA THR A 68 3.03 2.00 9.72
C THR A 68 1.77 1.16 9.44
N PRO A 69 1.49 0.14 10.29
CA PRO A 69 0.42 -0.81 10.03
C PRO A 69 -0.96 -0.15 10.02
N ASN A 70 -1.84 -0.64 9.12
CA ASN A 70 -3.21 -0.17 9.02
C ASN A 70 -4.09 -0.86 10.08
N ASN A 71 -4.89 -0.07 10.79
CA ASN A 71 -5.81 -0.55 11.82
C ASN A 71 -7.29 -0.25 11.48
N ASP A 72 -7.59 0.27 10.28
CA ASP A 72 -8.96 0.58 9.81
C ASP A 72 -9.55 -0.50 8.91
N THR A 73 -8.71 -1.31 8.28
CA THR A 73 -9.13 -2.25 7.24
C THR A 73 -8.50 -3.62 7.43
N LEU A 74 -9.20 -4.67 7.02
CA LEU A 74 -8.60 -5.98 6.82
C LEU A 74 -8.05 -6.12 5.40
N TYR A 75 -6.83 -6.68 5.30
CA TYR A 75 -6.21 -6.96 4.02
C TYR A 75 -6.72 -8.26 3.40
N THR A 76 -6.89 -8.21 2.08
CA THR A 76 -7.23 -9.35 1.22
C THR A 76 -6.27 -9.33 0.04
N ASN A 77 -5.38 -10.32 -0.06
CA ASN A 77 -4.28 -10.31 -1.02
C ASN A 77 -4.32 -11.55 -1.92
N ALA A 78 -3.87 -11.40 -3.16
CA ALA A 78 -3.62 -12.54 -4.04
C ALA A 78 -2.42 -12.26 -4.96
N TRP A 79 -1.62 -13.29 -5.21
CA TRP A 79 -0.68 -13.31 -6.33
C TRP A 79 -1.31 -14.07 -7.48
N LEU A 80 -1.42 -13.41 -8.63
CA LEU A 80 -2.02 -13.99 -9.84
C LEU A 80 -0.93 -14.37 -10.82
N ASP A 81 -0.97 -15.62 -11.29
CA ASP A 81 -0.15 -16.13 -12.38
C ASP A 81 -1.06 -16.39 -13.59
N LEU A 82 -0.95 -15.52 -14.58
CA LEU A 82 -1.68 -15.58 -15.85
C LEU A 82 -0.98 -16.42 -16.90
N GLY A 83 0.16 -17.05 -16.59
CA GLY A 83 0.93 -17.85 -17.54
C GLY A 83 0.18 -19.06 -18.09
N ALA A 84 -0.84 -19.55 -17.39
CA ALA A 84 -1.71 -20.62 -17.86
C ALA A 84 -2.99 -20.13 -18.58
N GLY A 85 -3.22 -18.81 -18.61
CA GLY A 85 -4.39 -18.21 -19.25
C GLY A 85 -5.14 -17.22 -18.37
N PRO A 86 -6.29 -16.75 -18.84
CA PRO A 86 -7.12 -15.77 -18.15
C PRO A 86 -7.66 -16.28 -16.81
N LEU A 87 -7.75 -15.36 -15.83
CA LEU A 87 -8.34 -15.58 -14.52
C LEU A 87 -9.56 -14.68 -14.32
N VAL A 88 -10.54 -15.19 -13.58
CA VAL A 88 -11.71 -14.42 -13.16
C VAL A 88 -11.56 -14.09 -11.69
N ILE A 89 -11.73 -12.82 -11.34
CA ILE A 89 -11.87 -12.35 -9.96
C ILE A 89 -13.35 -12.16 -9.68
N ASP A 90 -13.88 -12.90 -8.73
CA ASP A 90 -15.24 -12.72 -8.23
C ASP A 90 -15.21 -11.82 -6.98
N VAL A 91 -16.08 -10.83 -6.96
CA VAL A 91 -16.25 -9.89 -5.86
C VAL A 91 -17.69 -10.05 -5.32
N PRO A 92 -17.87 -10.26 -4.00
CA PRO A 92 -19.21 -10.34 -3.41
C PRO A 92 -19.87 -8.95 -3.35
N ASP A 93 -21.18 -8.93 -3.12
CA ASP A 93 -21.89 -7.70 -2.76
C ASP A 93 -21.40 -7.24 -1.36
N THR A 94 -20.77 -6.07 -1.30
CA THR A 94 -20.29 -5.49 -0.04
C THR A 94 -21.33 -4.56 0.62
N ALA A 95 -22.53 -4.45 0.06
CA ALA A 95 -23.66 -3.70 0.60
C ALA A 95 -23.30 -2.23 0.95
N GLY A 96 -22.57 -1.55 0.07
CA GLY A 96 -22.12 -0.17 0.27
C GLY A 96 -20.87 -0.01 1.13
N ARG A 97 -20.33 -1.09 1.73
CA ARG A 97 -19.07 -1.04 2.49
C ARG A 97 -17.89 -0.72 1.57
N TYR A 98 -17.04 0.19 2.03
CA TYR A 98 -15.80 0.48 1.32
C TYR A 98 -14.93 -0.77 1.20
N TYR A 99 -14.51 -1.05 -0.01
CA TYR A 99 -13.43 -1.96 -0.32
C TYR A 99 -12.69 -1.49 -1.55
N VAL A 100 -11.46 -1.93 -1.68
CA VAL A 100 -10.66 -1.82 -2.89
C VAL A 100 -9.81 -3.06 -3.07
N LEU A 101 -9.72 -3.57 -4.30
CA LEU A 101 -8.67 -4.47 -4.76
C LEU A 101 -7.82 -3.68 -5.76
N GLY A 102 -6.63 -3.28 -5.37
CA GLY A 102 -5.66 -2.68 -6.27
C GLY A 102 -4.86 -3.78 -6.97
N LEU A 103 -4.80 -3.73 -8.29
CA LEU A 103 -4.00 -4.63 -9.12
C LEU A 103 -2.71 -3.92 -9.52
N LEU A 104 -1.59 -4.50 -9.10
CA LEU A 104 -0.26 -4.01 -9.42
C LEU A 104 0.39 -4.95 -10.43
N ASP A 105 1.02 -4.37 -11.46
CA ASP A 105 1.89 -5.12 -12.36
C ASP A 105 3.22 -5.49 -11.67
N PHE A 106 4.04 -6.31 -12.31
CA PHE A 106 5.30 -6.75 -11.68
C PHE A 106 6.38 -5.66 -11.64
N PHE A 107 6.11 -4.47 -12.19
CA PHE A 107 6.93 -3.25 -12.04
C PHE A 107 6.38 -2.30 -10.98
N THR A 108 5.46 -2.76 -10.12
CA THR A 108 4.80 -2.02 -9.02
C THR A 108 3.82 -0.92 -9.46
N ASN A 109 3.47 -0.82 -10.74
CA ASN A 109 2.46 0.16 -11.16
C ASN A 109 1.06 -0.30 -10.73
N PRO A 110 0.28 0.50 -9.99
CA PRO A 110 -1.14 0.26 -9.77
C PRO A 110 -1.89 0.60 -11.06
N PHE A 111 -2.29 -0.40 -11.85
CA PHE A 111 -2.87 -0.19 -13.18
C PHE A 111 -4.38 -0.40 -13.25
N ALA A 112 -4.97 -1.05 -12.24
CA ALA A 112 -6.42 -1.24 -12.15
C ALA A 112 -6.86 -1.30 -10.69
N HIS A 113 -8.10 -0.85 -10.44
CA HIS A 113 -8.72 -0.89 -9.11
C HIS A 113 -10.14 -1.40 -9.26
N LEU A 114 -10.51 -2.40 -8.45
CA LEU A 114 -11.89 -2.88 -8.27
C LEU A 114 -12.34 -2.42 -6.89
N GLY A 115 -13.50 -1.80 -6.80
CA GLY A 115 -13.98 -1.31 -5.51
C GLY A 115 -14.96 -0.16 -5.64
N GLN A 116 -15.33 0.38 -4.50
CA GLN A 116 -16.37 1.39 -4.38
C GLN A 116 -16.20 2.55 -5.36
N ARG A 117 -14.97 3.01 -5.55
CA ARG A 117 -14.66 4.19 -6.39
C ARG A 117 -14.95 3.95 -7.88
N LEU A 118 -14.54 2.81 -8.44
CA LEU A 118 -14.55 2.58 -9.89
C LEU A 118 -15.57 1.54 -10.36
N THR A 119 -15.84 0.52 -9.56
CA THR A 119 -16.71 -0.59 -9.97
C THR A 119 -17.95 -0.76 -9.10
N GLY A 120 -18.08 0.06 -8.06
CA GLY A 120 -19.19 -0.02 -7.12
C GLY A 120 -19.04 -1.15 -6.10
N THR A 121 -20.13 -1.44 -5.38
CA THR A 121 -20.15 -2.36 -4.25
C THR A 121 -21.03 -3.60 -4.48
N ALA A 122 -21.73 -3.70 -5.60
CA ALA A 122 -22.52 -4.87 -5.97
C ALA A 122 -21.64 -6.05 -6.37
N ALA A 123 -22.15 -7.26 -6.18
CA ALA A 123 -21.49 -8.49 -6.63
C ALA A 123 -21.16 -8.45 -8.13
N ARG A 124 -19.94 -8.76 -8.50
CA ARG A 124 -19.49 -8.73 -9.90
C ARG A 124 -18.27 -9.62 -10.12
N SER A 125 -18.15 -10.15 -11.35
CA SER A 125 -16.97 -10.88 -11.81
C SER A 125 -16.18 -10.05 -12.82
N PHE A 126 -14.86 -10.16 -12.78
CA PHE A 126 -13.92 -9.45 -13.66
C PHE A 126 -12.95 -10.42 -14.31
N LEU A 127 -12.83 -10.38 -15.64
CA LEU A 127 -11.88 -11.19 -16.39
C LEU A 127 -10.53 -10.47 -16.47
N VAL A 128 -9.48 -11.09 -15.96
CA VAL A 128 -8.11 -10.61 -16.08
C VAL A 128 -7.39 -11.47 -17.12
N THR A 129 -6.93 -10.86 -18.21
CA THR A 129 -6.25 -11.56 -19.31
C THR A 129 -4.74 -11.29 -19.30
N PRO A 130 -3.91 -12.28 -19.70
CA PRO A 130 -2.47 -12.05 -19.82
C PRO A 130 -2.14 -11.02 -20.91
N PRO A 131 -0.93 -10.45 -20.91
CA PRO A 131 -0.48 -9.53 -21.96
C PRO A 131 -0.62 -10.14 -23.35
N GLY A 132 -1.14 -9.37 -24.30
CA GLY A 132 -1.27 -9.80 -25.69
C GLY A 132 -2.31 -10.91 -25.95
N TRP A 133 -3.18 -11.20 -25.01
CA TRP A 133 -4.25 -12.18 -25.18
C TRP A 133 -5.21 -11.79 -26.31
N GLN A 134 -5.52 -12.74 -27.20
CA GLN A 134 -6.35 -12.54 -28.41
C GLN A 134 -7.65 -13.34 -28.40
N GLY A 135 -7.99 -13.99 -27.27
CA GLY A 135 -9.22 -14.76 -27.19
C GLY A 135 -10.48 -13.88 -27.20
N ALA A 136 -11.63 -14.46 -27.48
CA ALA A 136 -12.91 -13.77 -27.40
C ALA A 136 -13.28 -13.51 -25.92
N LEU A 137 -13.89 -12.36 -25.66
CA LEU A 137 -14.47 -12.04 -24.34
C LEU A 137 -15.85 -12.69 -24.26
N PRO A 138 -16.02 -13.76 -23.45
CA PRO A 138 -17.36 -14.33 -23.28
C PRO A 138 -18.21 -13.44 -22.38
N PRO A 139 -19.55 -13.42 -22.55
CA PRO A 139 -20.44 -12.76 -21.59
C PRO A 139 -20.24 -13.32 -20.16
N PRO A 140 -20.27 -12.46 -19.12
CA PRO A 140 -20.55 -11.01 -19.14
C PRO A 140 -19.32 -10.12 -19.32
N PHE A 141 -18.15 -10.67 -19.67
CA PHE A 141 -16.87 -9.94 -19.71
C PHE A 141 -16.69 -9.06 -20.96
N ASP A 142 -17.57 -9.17 -21.94
CA ASP A 142 -17.71 -8.25 -23.07
C ASP A 142 -18.34 -6.89 -22.69
N ALA A 143 -18.92 -6.81 -21.48
CA ALA A 143 -19.48 -5.57 -20.96
C ALA A 143 -18.38 -4.58 -20.53
N PRO A 144 -18.60 -3.26 -20.68
CA PRO A 144 -17.64 -2.25 -20.25
C PRO A 144 -17.18 -2.40 -18.79
N GLY A 145 -15.88 -2.36 -18.57
CA GLY A 145 -15.27 -2.44 -17.24
C GLY A 145 -15.34 -3.82 -16.58
N ALA A 146 -15.71 -4.88 -17.30
CA ALA A 146 -15.67 -6.26 -16.80
C ALA A 146 -14.38 -7.00 -17.23
N HIS A 147 -13.60 -6.42 -18.14
CA HIS A 147 -12.34 -6.97 -18.64
C HIS A 147 -11.15 -6.07 -18.25
N ILE A 148 -10.06 -6.71 -17.82
CA ILE A 148 -8.81 -6.09 -17.42
C ILE A 148 -7.67 -6.77 -18.18
N ALA A 149 -7.02 -6.04 -19.08
CA ALA A 149 -5.81 -6.52 -19.74
C ALA A 149 -4.59 -6.29 -18.83
N ALA A 150 -3.94 -7.35 -18.40
CA ALA A 150 -2.78 -7.27 -17.52
C ALA A 150 -1.53 -6.78 -18.30
N PRO A 151 -0.74 -5.85 -17.71
CA PRO A 151 0.53 -5.42 -18.30
C PRO A 151 1.63 -6.47 -18.21
N THR A 152 1.59 -7.35 -17.20
CA THR A 152 2.56 -8.41 -16.95
C THR A 152 1.87 -9.74 -16.64
N PRO A 153 2.52 -10.90 -16.91
CA PRO A 153 1.96 -12.21 -16.59
C PRO A 153 1.70 -12.44 -15.09
N TRP A 154 2.54 -11.89 -14.22
CA TRP A 154 2.32 -11.92 -12.78
C TRP A 154 1.78 -10.60 -12.29
N LEU A 155 0.79 -10.67 -11.39
CA LEU A 155 0.17 -9.52 -10.75
C LEU A 155 0.12 -9.71 -9.23
N TRP A 156 0.15 -8.59 -8.51
CA TRP A 156 -0.21 -8.56 -7.09
C TRP A 156 -1.54 -7.85 -6.91
N VAL A 157 -2.52 -8.53 -6.33
CA VAL A 157 -3.77 -7.94 -5.87
C VAL A 157 -3.62 -7.62 -4.39
N ILE A 158 -3.71 -6.34 -4.03
CA ILE A 158 -3.70 -5.89 -2.65
C ILE A 158 -5.05 -5.25 -2.30
N GLY A 159 -5.84 -5.96 -1.53
CA GLY A 159 -7.19 -5.53 -1.13
C GLY A 159 -7.24 -4.97 0.28
N ARG A 160 -8.17 -4.04 0.47
CA ARG A 160 -8.54 -3.46 1.76
C ARG A 160 -10.04 -3.44 1.88
N ILE A 161 -10.57 -3.92 3.01
CA ILE A 161 -12.00 -3.93 3.33
C ILE A 161 -12.17 -3.20 4.64
N LEU A 162 -13.01 -2.19 4.67
CA LEU A 162 -13.31 -1.39 5.85
C LEU A 162 -13.87 -2.26 6.98
N VAL A 163 -13.36 -2.02 8.20
CA VAL A 163 -13.85 -2.63 9.44
C VAL A 163 -14.33 -1.54 10.38
N ASP A 164 -15.53 -1.68 10.88
CA ASP A 164 -16.11 -0.75 11.87
C ASP A 164 -15.97 -1.31 13.30
N GLY A 165 -14.72 -1.46 13.73
CA GLY A 165 -14.36 -2.03 15.02
C GLY A 165 -14.46 -3.56 15.09
N GLU A 166 -14.10 -4.12 16.26
CA GLU A 166 -14.01 -5.58 16.42
C GLU A 166 -15.35 -6.33 16.29
N HIS A 167 -16.45 -5.66 16.65
CA HIS A 167 -17.78 -6.26 16.55
C HIS A 167 -18.20 -6.52 15.09
N ASP A 168 -17.60 -5.83 14.14
CA ASP A 168 -17.87 -5.95 12.70
C ASP A 168 -17.04 -7.07 12.01
N LEU A 169 -16.04 -7.61 12.68
CA LEU A 169 -15.17 -8.65 12.10
C LEU A 169 -15.94 -9.85 11.52
N PRO A 170 -16.98 -10.41 12.14
CA PRO A 170 -17.73 -11.52 11.54
C PRO A 170 -18.36 -11.17 10.20
N ALA A 171 -18.89 -9.96 10.04
CA ALA A 171 -19.48 -9.49 8.78
C ALA A 171 -18.41 -9.33 7.69
N VAL A 172 -17.23 -8.75 8.05
CA VAL A 172 -16.10 -8.62 7.12
C VAL A 172 -15.52 -9.97 6.73
N HIS A 173 -15.45 -10.94 7.66
CA HIS A 173 -15.02 -12.30 7.35
C HIS A 173 -15.94 -12.97 6.33
N ALA A 174 -17.25 -12.84 6.48
CA ALA A 174 -18.20 -13.37 5.52
C ALA A 174 -18.02 -12.75 4.13
N LEU A 175 -17.73 -11.45 4.04
CA LEU A 175 -17.38 -10.80 2.78
C LEU A 175 -16.05 -11.34 2.21
N GLN A 176 -15.03 -11.48 3.04
CA GLN A 176 -13.74 -12.02 2.61
C GLN A 176 -13.87 -13.43 2.01
N ASP A 177 -14.71 -14.27 2.60
CA ASP A 177 -14.98 -15.64 2.11
C ASP A 177 -15.72 -15.66 0.76
N GLY A 178 -16.33 -14.55 0.37
CA GLY A 178 -16.98 -14.37 -0.93
C GLY A 178 -16.05 -13.96 -2.08
N PHE A 179 -14.83 -13.51 -1.80
CA PHE A 179 -13.86 -13.22 -2.86
C PHE A 179 -13.23 -14.49 -3.39
N ALA A 180 -13.17 -14.63 -4.72
CA ALA A 180 -12.56 -15.80 -5.35
C ALA A 180 -11.72 -15.43 -6.58
N VAL A 181 -10.76 -16.29 -6.90
CA VAL A 181 -9.99 -16.26 -8.15
C VAL A 181 -10.13 -17.62 -8.80
N ARG A 182 -10.53 -17.67 -10.08
CA ARG A 182 -10.70 -18.92 -10.82
C ARG A 182 -10.14 -18.78 -12.23
N PRO A 183 -9.53 -19.84 -12.81
CA PRO A 183 -9.33 -19.91 -14.26
C PRO A 183 -10.65 -19.67 -15.01
N LEU A 184 -10.60 -19.01 -16.17
CA LEU A 184 -11.81 -18.72 -16.95
C LEU A 184 -12.60 -20.01 -17.28
N ALA A 185 -11.90 -21.09 -17.63
CA ALA A 185 -12.54 -22.37 -17.92
C ALA A 185 -13.31 -22.94 -16.71
N ASP A 186 -12.71 -22.86 -15.52
CA ASP A 186 -13.34 -23.34 -14.28
C ASP A 186 -14.54 -22.47 -13.91
N TRP A 187 -14.42 -21.16 -14.11
CA TRP A 187 -15.52 -20.22 -13.88
C TRP A 187 -16.72 -20.52 -14.80
N GLN A 188 -16.47 -20.77 -16.10
CA GLN A 188 -17.51 -21.16 -17.07
C GLN A 188 -18.15 -22.52 -16.76
N ALA A 189 -17.35 -23.46 -16.23
CA ALA A 189 -17.84 -24.78 -15.82
C ALA A 189 -18.56 -24.77 -14.44
N GLY A 190 -18.52 -23.65 -13.72
CA GLY A 190 -19.06 -23.56 -12.34
C GLY A 190 -18.27 -24.41 -11.33
N THR A 191 -17.01 -24.75 -11.63
CA THR A 191 -16.17 -25.53 -10.72
C THR A 191 -15.49 -24.63 -9.65
N PRO A 192 -15.17 -25.20 -8.47
CA PRO A 192 -14.46 -24.46 -7.44
C PRO A 192 -13.10 -23.93 -7.90
N SER A 193 -12.63 -22.84 -7.28
CA SER A 193 -11.29 -22.31 -7.49
C SER A 193 -10.22 -23.35 -7.14
N GLN A 194 -9.20 -23.49 -7.97
CA GLN A 194 -8.02 -24.28 -7.70
C GLN A 194 -6.81 -23.35 -7.60
N ALA A 195 -6.19 -23.31 -6.42
CA ALA A 195 -4.92 -22.65 -6.24
C ALA A 195 -3.84 -23.37 -7.06
N ARG A 196 -2.87 -22.59 -7.55
CA ARG A 196 -1.73 -23.10 -8.31
C ARG A 196 -0.48 -23.08 -7.43
N ALA A 197 0.28 -24.16 -7.43
CA ALA A 197 1.58 -24.21 -6.78
C ALA A 197 2.66 -23.64 -7.71
N PHE A 198 3.59 -22.86 -7.15
CA PHE A 198 4.76 -22.32 -7.85
C PHE A 198 5.98 -22.28 -6.92
N ASP A 199 7.18 -22.30 -7.50
CA ASP A 199 8.43 -22.07 -6.77
C ASP A 199 8.73 -20.57 -6.75
N PRO A 200 8.78 -19.91 -5.58
CA PRO A 200 9.18 -18.52 -5.50
C PRO A 200 10.64 -18.30 -5.93
N ASP A 201 11.50 -19.30 -5.77
CA ASP A 201 12.95 -19.25 -6.07
C ASP A 201 13.58 -17.92 -5.60
N CYS A 202 13.28 -17.54 -4.37
CA CYS A 202 13.70 -16.28 -3.75
C CYS A 202 13.71 -16.40 -2.23
N ASP A 203 14.84 -16.09 -1.61
CA ASP A 203 14.88 -15.85 -0.16
C ASP A 203 14.55 -14.39 0.11
N PRO A 204 13.38 -14.08 0.70
CA PRO A 204 12.99 -12.70 0.97
C PRO A 204 13.85 -12.01 2.03
N GLN A 205 14.64 -12.76 2.80
CA GLN A 205 15.54 -12.23 3.82
C GLN A 205 16.99 -12.04 3.33
N ALA A 206 17.34 -12.56 2.17
CA ALA A 206 18.68 -12.42 1.62
C ALA A 206 19.01 -10.95 1.34
N PRO A 207 20.21 -10.48 1.72
CA PRO A 207 20.64 -9.12 1.40
C PRO A 207 20.83 -8.96 -0.11
N PRO A 208 20.59 -7.77 -0.67
CA PRO A 208 20.71 -7.51 -2.09
C PRO A 208 22.19 -7.35 -2.51
N ASN A 209 23.00 -8.43 -2.46
CA ASN A 209 24.29 -8.44 -3.10
C ASN A 209 24.15 -8.58 -4.63
N ALA A 210 25.20 -8.23 -5.39
CA ALA A 210 25.15 -8.16 -6.85
C ALA A 210 24.70 -9.48 -7.51
N GLU A 211 25.18 -10.62 -7.02
CA GLU A 211 24.84 -11.94 -7.58
C GLU A 211 23.38 -12.29 -7.33
N HIS A 212 22.94 -12.20 -6.07
CA HIS A 212 21.55 -12.48 -5.71
C HIS A 212 20.59 -11.49 -6.40
N TYR A 213 20.94 -10.19 -6.42
CA TYR A 213 20.13 -9.18 -7.09
C TYR A 213 19.97 -9.49 -8.59
N ALA A 214 21.07 -9.77 -9.28
CA ALA A 214 21.02 -10.13 -10.70
C ALA A 214 20.19 -11.38 -10.96
N ALA A 215 20.37 -12.43 -10.17
CA ALA A 215 19.58 -13.67 -10.30
C ALA A 215 18.07 -13.37 -10.17
N GLN A 216 17.67 -12.59 -9.17
CA GLN A 216 16.26 -12.26 -8.96
C GLN A 216 15.70 -11.36 -10.05
N VAL A 217 16.43 -10.33 -10.49
CA VAL A 217 16.01 -9.43 -11.58
C VAL A 217 15.92 -10.16 -12.91
N ASN A 218 16.89 -11.02 -13.25
CA ASN A 218 16.91 -11.77 -14.51
C ASN A 218 15.74 -12.75 -14.57
N ALA A 219 15.42 -13.42 -13.46
CA ALA A 219 14.23 -14.25 -13.34
C ALA A 219 12.93 -13.43 -13.46
N ALA A 220 12.86 -12.26 -12.81
CA ALA A 220 11.70 -11.38 -12.92
C ALA A 220 11.46 -10.91 -14.36
N LEU A 221 12.50 -10.50 -15.07
CA LEU A 221 12.42 -10.05 -16.47
C LEU A 221 12.08 -11.19 -17.45
N ARG A 222 12.49 -12.43 -17.15
CA ARG A 222 12.08 -13.61 -17.93
C ARG A 222 10.59 -13.86 -17.77
N ASP A 223 10.08 -13.79 -16.53
CA ASP A 223 8.70 -14.12 -16.22
C ASP A 223 7.75 -12.94 -16.53
N ASN A 224 8.27 -11.71 -16.53
CA ASN A 224 7.52 -10.46 -16.74
C ASN A 224 8.31 -9.55 -17.70
N PRO A 225 8.15 -9.72 -19.01
CA PRO A 225 8.79 -8.85 -19.98
C PRO A 225 8.43 -7.37 -19.73
N PRO A 226 9.37 -6.43 -19.95
CA PRO A 226 9.10 -5.02 -19.78
C PRO A 226 8.08 -4.53 -20.81
N PRO A 227 7.31 -3.47 -20.50
CA PRO A 227 6.47 -2.80 -21.49
C PRO A 227 7.27 -2.42 -22.73
N ALA A 228 6.64 -2.46 -23.91
CA ALA A 228 7.32 -2.23 -25.19
C ALA A 228 8.12 -0.92 -25.23
N GLY A 229 7.60 0.16 -24.62
CA GLY A 229 8.29 1.45 -24.49
C GLY A 229 9.59 1.40 -23.67
N HIS A 230 9.74 0.43 -22.77
CA HIS A 230 10.92 0.27 -21.93
C HIS A 230 11.88 -0.82 -22.40
N ALA A 231 11.50 -1.64 -23.40
CA ALA A 231 12.28 -2.79 -23.84
C ALA A 231 13.71 -2.41 -24.29
N ALA A 232 13.85 -1.34 -25.08
CA ALA A 232 15.15 -0.87 -25.54
C ALA A 232 16.07 -0.37 -24.40
N ARG A 233 15.49 0.24 -23.37
CA ARG A 233 16.21 0.65 -22.15
C ARG A 233 16.72 -0.57 -21.39
N VAL A 234 15.83 -1.52 -21.12
CA VAL A 234 16.15 -2.75 -20.37
C VAL A 234 17.20 -3.59 -21.10
N ALA A 235 17.14 -3.66 -22.44
CA ALA A 235 18.14 -4.38 -23.23
C ALA A 235 19.58 -3.86 -23.03
N ARG A 236 19.77 -2.57 -22.73
CA ARG A 236 21.11 -1.99 -22.44
C ARG A 236 21.69 -2.51 -21.13
N PHE A 237 20.87 -2.92 -20.19
CA PHE A 237 21.29 -3.41 -18.87
C PHE A 237 22.00 -4.77 -18.96
N ALA A 238 21.95 -5.45 -20.12
CA ALA A 238 22.75 -6.65 -20.38
C ALA A 238 24.26 -6.39 -20.20
N ALA A 239 24.73 -5.16 -20.46
CA ALA A 239 26.13 -4.80 -20.26
C ALA A 239 26.55 -4.84 -18.77
N VAL A 240 25.60 -4.74 -17.82
CA VAL A 240 25.83 -4.89 -16.38
C VAL A 240 25.28 -6.22 -15.82
N GLY A 241 24.99 -7.20 -16.70
CA GLY A 241 24.54 -8.54 -16.28
C GLY A 241 23.05 -8.64 -15.92
N LEU A 242 22.22 -7.64 -16.26
CA LEU A 242 20.79 -7.65 -16.03
C LEU A 242 19.99 -7.78 -17.32
N GLY A 243 19.15 -8.84 -17.42
CA GLY A 243 18.32 -9.12 -18.60
C GLY A 243 17.67 -10.50 -18.55
N ALA A 244 16.58 -10.67 -19.27
CA ALA A 244 15.87 -11.94 -19.34
C ALA A 244 16.79 -13.06 -19.85
N GLY A 245 16.87 -14.15 -19.09
CA GLY A 245 17.65 -15.34 -19.49
C GLY A 245 19.17 -15.21 -19.40
N LEU A 246 19.69 -14.11 -18.85
CA LEU A 246 21.12 -13.99 -18.56
C LEU A 246 21.50 -14.86 -17.37
N GLY A 247 22.73 -15.42 -17.41
CA GLY A 247 23.36 -16.13 -16.31
C GLY A 247 23.91 -15.19 -15.23
N ALA A 248 24.76 -15.73 -14.36
CA ALA A 248 25.46 -14.92 -13.35
C ALA A 248 26.33 -13.85 -14.02
N PRO A 249 26.36 -12.61 -13.49
CA PRO A 249 27.22 -11.55 -13.99
C PRO A 249 28.70 -11.91 -13.80
N ASP A 250 29.55 -11.48 -14.73
CA ASP A 250 31.01 -11.61 -14.58
C ASP A 250 31.57 -10.71 -13.47
N ALA A 251 32.87 -10.86 -13.17
CA ALA A 251 33.51 -10.12 -12.08
C ALA A 251 33.44 -8.59 -12.24
N GLN A 252 33.52 -8.06 -13.47
CA GLN A 252 33.42 -6.63 -13.74
C GLN A 252 31.98 -6.14 -13.56
N GLN A 253 31.02 -6.88 -14.06
CA GLN A 253 29.58 -6.63 -13.90
C GLN A 253 29.18 -6.69 -12.43
N GLN A 254 29.60 -7.72 -11.68
CA GLN A 254 29.36 -7.85 -10.25
C GLN A 254 29.90 -6.65 -9.47
N ALA A 255 31.14 -6.22 -9.75
CA ALA A 255 31.73 -5.08 -9.09
C ALA A 255 30.99 -3.77 -9.40
N ALA A 256 30.50 -3.58 -10.62
CA ALA A 256 29.70 -2.40 -11.00
C ALA A 256 28.33 -2.43 -10.33
N LEU A 257 27.62 -3.56 -10.35
CA LEU A 257 26.33 -3.72 -9.69
C LEU A 257 26.42 -3.54 -8.17
N GLN A 258 27.45 -4.12 -7.51
CA GLN A 258 27.60 -3.96 -6.06
C GLN A 258 27.76 -2.50 -5.67
N ARG A 259 28.64 -1.75 -6.37
CA ARG A 259 28.81 -0.32 -6.12
C ARG A 259 27.49 0.45 -6.34
N ALA A 260 26.73 0.10 -7.39
CA ALA A 260 25.44 0.73 -7.64
C ALA A 260 24.42 0.40 -6.54
N LEU A 261 24.34 -0.84 -6.06
CA LEU A 261 23.49 -1.21 -4.94
C LEU A 261 23.84 -0.46 -3.66
N ASP A 262 25.14 -0.36 -3.34
CA ASP A 262 25.65 0.32 -2.15
C ASP A 262 25.41 1.84 -2.18
N SER A 263 25.36 2.46 -3.37
CA SER A 263 25.07 3.89 -3.53
C SER A 263 23.59 4.20 -3.69
N VAL A 264 22.89 3.47 -4.55
CA VAL A 264 21.51 3.78 -4.97
C VAL A 264 20.50 3.44 -3.88
N LEU A 265 20.56 2.23 -3.29
CA LEU A 265 19.52 1.81 -2.34
C LEU A 265 19.44 2.69 -1.08
N PRO A 266 20.57 3.09 -0.44
CA PRO A 266 20.50 4.05 0.68
C PRO A 266 19.96 5.41 0.25
N ARG A 267 20.35 5.93 -0.94
CA ARG A 267 19.83 7.18 -1.49
C ARG A 267 18.34 7.15 -1.71
N LEU A 268 17.81 6.07 -2.32
CA LEU A 268 16.37 5.87 -2.52
C LEU A 268 15.60 5.80 -1.18
N ARG A 269 16.16 5.12 -0.17
CA ARG A 269 15.54 5.06 1.16
C ARG A 269 15.51 6.40 1.88
N ALA A 270 16.56 7.22 1.70
CA ALA A 270 16.67 8.53 2.33
C ALA A 270 15.91 9.65 1.58
N ALA A 271 15.54 9.42 0.31
CA ALA A 271 14.83 10.42 -0.48
C ALA A 271 13.46 10.76 0.16
N SER A 272 13.09 12.05 0.16
CA SER A 272 11.73 12.46 0.53
C SER A 272 10.78 12.17 -0.65
N THR A 273 9.74 11.39 -0.40
CA THR A 273 8.73 11.06 -1.41
C THR A 273 7.56 12.03 -1.40
N GLY A 274 7.65 13.12 -0.64
CA GLY A 274 6.54 14.05 -0.46
C GLY A 274 6.99 15.50 -0.30
N ARG A 275 6.00 16.38 -0.19
CA ARG A 275 6.16 17.82 0.02
C ARG A 275 5.80 18.19 1.46
N ARG A 276 6.71 18.85 2.16
CA ARG A 276 6.42 19.41 3.48
C ARG A 276 5.56 20.66 3.33
N LEU A 277 4.52 20.76 4.17
CA LEU A 277 3.63 21.92 4.27
C LEU A 277 4.06 22.81 5.44
N ASP A 278 3.66 24.09 5.39
CA ASP A 278 3.90 25.05 6.47
C ASP A 278 3.22 24.63 7.79
N SER A 279 2.13 23.86 7.70
CA SER A 279 1.43 23.28 8.85
C SER A 279 2.18 22.13 9.55
N GLY A 280 3.37 21.74 9.07
CA GLY A 280 4.18 20.64 9.61
C GLY A 280 3.87 19.27 9.04
N TRP A 281 2.84 19.12 8.22
CA TRP A 281 2.51 17.88 7.53
C TRP A 281 3.42 17.65 6.32
N GLU A 282 3.62 16.40 5.99
CA GLU A 282 4.24 15.93 4.74
C GLU A 282 3.18 15.25 3.88
N LEU A 283 2.87 15.86 2.72
CA LEU A 283 2.00 15.24 1.72
C LEU A 283 2.83 14.25 0.89
N PRO A 284 2.39 13.00 0.70
CA PRO A 284 3.07 12.06 -0.18
C PRO A 284 3.02 12.55 -1.63
N ALA A 285 4.01 12.14 -2.44
CA ALA A 285 3.91 12.31 -3.88
C ALA A 285 2.66 11.60 -4.42
N LEU A 286 1.97 12.25 -5.34
CA LEU A 286 0.75 11.66 -5.93
C LEU A 286 1.12 10.60 -6.96
N VAL A 287 0.39 9.49 -6.93
CA VAL A 287 0.47 8.40 -7.91
C VAL A 287 -0.85 8.36 -8.68
N GLU A 288 -0.78 8.54 -9.99
CA GLU A 288 -1.94 8.51 -10.89
C GLU A 288 -1.63 7.59 -12.08
N GLY A 289 -2.39 6.50 -12.24
CA GLY A 289 -2.25 5.56 -13.38
C GLY A 289 -0.88 4.85 -13.47
N GLY A 290 -0.14 4.78 -12.35
CA GLY A 290 1.24 4.28 -12.30
C GLY A 290 2.28 5.38 -12.37
N PHE A 291 3.55 5.01 -12.65
CA PHE A 291 4.69 5.92 -12.58
C PHE A 291 5.20 6.39 -13.95
N GLY A 292 4.68 5.84 -15.05
CA GLY A 292 5.17 6.17 -16.39
C GLY A 292 6.69 5.99 -16.51
N ASP A 293 7.39 7.04 -16.96
CA ASP A 293 8.85 7.10 -17.09
C ASP A 293 9.57 7.64 -15.84
N ASP A 294 8.84 7.91 -14.75
CA ASP A 294 9.46 8.29 -13.47
C ASP A 294 9.97 7.06 -12.72
N PHE A 295 11.08 6.51 -13.22
CA PHE A 295 11.71 5.32 -12.64
C PHE A 295 12.25 5.56 -11.24
N GLN A 296 12.64 6.82 -10.94
CA GLN A 296 13.13 7.21 -9.60
C GLN A 296 12.00 7.11 -8.58
N ALA A 297 10.86 7.78 -8.81
CA ALA A 297 9.70 7.71 -7.92
C ALA A 297 9.19 6.27 -7.75
N ARG A 298 9.15 5.49 -8.85
CA ARG A 298 8.75 4.08 -8.82
C ARG A 298 9.66 3.25 -7.91
N ALA A 299 10.99 3.43 -8.00
CA ALA A 299 11.95 2.71 -7.17
C ALA A 299 11.85 3.13 -5.69
N GLU A 300 11.68 4.42 -5.41
CA GLU A 300 11.48 4.94 -4.05
C GLU A 300 10.23 4.36 -3.40
N ILE A 301 9.11 4.35 -4.12
CA ILE A 301 7.85 3.77 -3.65
C ILE A 301 7.97 2.25 -3.46
N ALA A 302 8.62 1.54 -4.38
CA ALA A 302 8.85 0.11 -4.24
C ALA A 302 9.66 -0.26 -2.99
N LEU A 303 10.62 0.58 -2.60
CA LEU A 303 11.45 0.35 -1.41
C LEU A 303 10.79 0.74 -0.09
N LYS A 304 9.92 1.75 -0.10
CA LYS A 304 9.38 2.34 1.15
C LYS A 304 7.91 2.02 1.37
N TYR A 305 7.14 1.95 0.29
CA TYR A 305 5.67 1.90 0.33
C TYR A 305 5.11 0.92 -0.69
N ILE A 306 5.79 -0.22 -0.89
CA ILE A 306 5.36 -1.22 -1.86
C ILE A 306 3.89 -1.60 -1.63
N GLY A 307 3.10 -1.67 -2.71
CA GLY A 307 1.65 -1.88 -2.63
C GLY A 307 0.85 -0.59 -2.44
N MET A 308 1.48 0.59 -2.65
CA MET A 308 0.76 1.86 -2.72
C MET A 308 -0.24 1.83 -3.87
N LEU A 309 -1.45 2.32 -3.60
CA LEU A 309 -2.51 2.51 -4.59
C LEU A 309 -2.44 3.91 -5.20
N GLU A 310 -3.28 4.16 -6.22
CA GLU A 310 -3.46 5.52 -6.72
C GLU A 310 -3.90 6.48 -5.63
N SER A 311 -3.43 7.72 -5.71
CA SER A 311 -3.74 8.75 -4.72
C SER A 311 -5.23 9.10 -4.65
N ARG A 312 -5.98 8.91 -5.74
CA ARG A 312 -7.45 9.03 -5.74
C ARG A 312 -8.15 7.93 -4.95
N GLU A 313 -7.45 6.83 -4.66
CA GLU A 313 -7.97 5.75 -3.82
C GLU A 313 -7.65 5.99 -2.35
N ALA A 314 -6.41 6.36 -2.04
CA ALA A 314 -6.00 6.66 -0.67
C ALA A 314 -4.71 7.49 -0.65
N ILE A 315 -4.63 8.44 0.29
CA ILE A 315 -3.39 9.17 0.61
C ILE A 315 -3.13 9.13 2.11
N TYR A 316 -1.85 9.34 2.46
CA TYR A 316 -1.34 9.18 3.81
C TYR A 316 -0.42 10.34 4.21
N PRO A 317 -0.95 11.58 4.42
CA PRO A 317 -0.18 12.67 4.99
C PRO A 317 0.41 12.30 6.35
N LEU A 318 1.68 12.66 6.59
CA LEU A 318 2.40 12.38 7.83
C LEU A 318 2.71 13.67 8.58
N ALA A 319 2.64 13.65 9.91
CA ALA A 319 3.10 14.75 10.76
C ALA A 319 4.12 14.24 11.76
N TRP A 320 5.37 14.72 11.62
CA TRP A 320 6.49 14.42 12.51
C TRP A 320 6.78 15.55 13.49
N HIS A 321 6.26 16.75 13.21
CA HIS A 321 6.57 17.99 13.91
C HIS A 321 5.30 18.75 14.27
N ASP A 322 5.38 19.50 15.36
CA ASP A 322 4.33 20.43 15.75
C ASP A 322 4.38 21.74 14.91
N ALA A 323 3.43 22.62 15.15
CA ALA A 323 3.33 23.94 14.48
C ALA A 323 4.55 24.84 14.69
N GLN A 324 5.40 24.56 15.71
CA GLN A 324 6.65 25.27 15.96
C GLN A 324 7.87 24.56 15.34
N GLY A 325 7.65 23.49 14.56
CA GLY A 325 8.71 22.70 13.92
C GLY A 325 9.47 21.77 14.87
N ARG A 326 8.99 21.54 16.09
CA ARG A 326 9.60 20.62 17.04
C ARG A 326 9.10 19.20 16.79
N PRO A 327 9.95 18.16 16.90
CA PRO A 327 9.50 16.78 16.82
C PRO A 327 8.38 16.48 17.82
N LEU A 328 7.37 15.70 17.40
CA LEU A 328 6.29 15.26 18.28
C LEU A 328 6.84 14.32 19.35
N HIS A 329 6.48 14.57 20.62
CA HIS A 329 7.01 13.84 21.76
C HIS A 329 5.99 13.82 22.91
N GLY A 330 5.79 12.67 23.53
CA GLY A 330 4.75 12.48 24.56
C GLY A 330 4.99 13.16 25.91
N SER A 331 6.12 13.84 26.07
CA SER A 331 6.32 14.78 27.20
C SER A 331 5.50 16.07 27.06
N ARG A 332 4.88 16.29 25.93
CA ARG A 332 4.03 17.46 25.63
C ARG A 332 2.62 16.98 25.28
N ARG A 333 1.66 17.88 25.45
CA ARG A 333 0.29 17.71 24.99
C ARG A 333 0.11 18.47 23.69
N TYR A 334 -0.78 17.97 22.83
CA TYR A 334 -1.08 18.58 21.55
C TYR A 334 -2.57 18.53 21.27
N ARG A 335 -3.01 19.44 20.41
CA ARG A 335 -4.33 19.43 19.81
C ARG A 335 -4.24 19.54 18.30
N LEU A 336 -5.13 18.84 17.63
CA LEU A 336 -5.39 18.98 16.21
C LEU A 336 -6.85 19.39 16.05
N ARG A 337 -7.09 20.63 15.60
CA ARG A 337 -8.43 21.19 15.49
C ARG A 337 -8.86 21.31 14.04
N PHE A 338 -9.95 20.67 13.70
CA PHE A 338 -10.68 20.88 12.46
C PHE A 338 -11.75 21.93 12.69
N ALA A 339 -11.72 23.02 11.92
CA ALA A 339 -12.76 24.05 11.99
C ALA A 339 -14.12 23.49 11.53
N PRO A 340 -15.23 24.18 11.85
CA PRO A 340 -16.57 23.77 11.42
C PRO A 340 -16.64 23.52 9.91
N GLY A 341 -17.16 22.34 9.52
CA GLY A 341 -17.26 21.94 8.13
C GLY A 341 -15.93 21.66 7.42
N ALA A 342 -14.79 21.69 8.14
CA ALA A 342 -13.44 21.49 7.58
C ALA A 342 -12.82 20.15 7.98
N LEU A 343 -13.62 19.11 8.19
CA LEU A 343 -13.10 17.74 8.32
C LEU A 343 -12.41 17.31 7.02
N PRO A 344 -11.48 16.34 7.07
CA PRO A 344 -10.79 15.86 5.88
C PRO A 344 -11.76 15.52 4.75
N PRO A 345 -11.64 16.16 3.55
CA PRO A 345 -12.60 15.97 2.47
C PRO A 345 -12.37 14.63 1.78
N VAL A 346 -13.16 13.64 2.16
CA VAL A 346 -13.14 12.28 1.62
C VAL A 346 -14.54 11.86 1.16
N GLN A 347 -14.62 10.85 0.29
CA GLN A 347 -15.87 10.23 -0.11
C GLN A 347 -16.14 8.92 0.64
N ALA A 348 -15.07 8.26 1.13
CA ALA A 348 -15.20 7.04 1.93
C ALA A 348 -15.06 7.35 3.42
N PHE A 349 -13.85 7.43 3.94
CA PHE A 349 -13.60 7.70 5.36
C PHE A 349 -12.17 8.22 5.60
N TRP A 350 -11.94 8.75 6.79
CA TRP A 350 -10.62 9.14 7.23
C TRP A 350 -10.32 8.64 8.66
N SER A 351 -9.05 8.51 8.98
CA SER A 351 -8.56 8.26 10.34
C SER A 351 -7.21 8.93 10.58
N LEU A 352 -6.93 9.30 11.81
CA LEU A 352 -5.63 9.76 12.31
C LEU A 352 -5.04 8.65 13.16
N THR A 353 -3.98 8.00 12.69
CA THR A 353 -3.30 6.91 13.40
C THR A 353 -1.98 7.40 13.99
N LEU A 354 -1.63 6.94 15.21
CA LEU A 354 -0.42 7.29 15.92
C LEU A 354 0.56 6.12 15.95
N TYR A 355 1.84 6.42 15.69
CA TYR A 355 2.94 5.44 15.68
C TYR A 355 4.15 5.93 16.47
N GLY A 356 4.91 5.01 17.06
CA GLY A 356 6.21 5.31 17.63
C GLY A 356 7.20 5.81 16.58
N ALA A 357 7.96 6.85 16.89
CA ALA A 357 8.90 7.45 15.92
C ALA A 357 10.11 6.56 15.63
N HIS A 358 10.50 5.67 16.57
CA HIS A 358 11.72 4.87 16.46
C HIS A 358 11.53 3.58 15.66
N ASP A 359 10.32 2.99 15.69
CA ASP A 359 10.02 1.69 15.09
C ASP A 359 8.89 1.74 14.05
N CYS A 360 8.18 2.85 13.97
CA CYS A 360 7.01 3.04 13.11
C CYS A 360 5.87 2.03 13.38
N MET A 361 5.72 1.57 14.64
CA MET A 361 4.70 0.62 15.05
C MET A 361 3.57 1.29 15.83
N LEU A 362 2.41 0.61 15.90
CA LEU A 362 1.31 1.01 16.80
C LEU A 362 1.80 0.97 18.24
N VAL A 363 1.42 1.99 19.02
CA VAL A 363 1.83 2.16 20.40
C VAL A 363 0.80 1.60 21.35
N ASP A 364 1.22 0.72 22.27
CA ASP A 364 0.38 0.21 23.34
C ASP A 364 -0.19 1.34 24.20
N ASN A 365 -1.48 1.27 24.54
CA ASN A 365 -2.15 2.32 25.27
C ASN A 365 -3.36 1.79 26.07
N PRO A 366 -3.77 2.49 27.18
CA PRO A 366 -4.73 1.94 28.14
C PRO A 366 -6.17 1.77 27.65
N ILE A 367 -6.51 2.27 26.46
CA ILE A 367 -7.86 2.16 25.88
C ILE A 367 -7.87 1.48 24.51
N ASP A 368 -6.78 0.83 24.11
CA ASP A 368 -6.62 0.15 22.81
C ASP A 368 -7.00 1.04 21.59
N ARG A 369 -6.87 2.37 21.74
CA ARG A 369 -7.17 3.33 20.68
C ARG A 369 -5.90 3.70 19.92
N TYR A 370 -5.72 3.12 18.75
CA TYR A 370 -4.56 3.36 17.86
C TYR A 370 -4.83 4.44 16.83
N ALA A 371 -6.12 4.66 16.54
CA ALA A 371 -6.57 5.65 15.58
C ALA A 371 -7.84 6.36 16.07
N ILE A 372 -8.08 7.56 15.55
CA ILE A 372 -9.30 8.34 15.75
C ILE A 372 -9.73 8.94 14.41
N GLY A 373 -11.02 8.90 14.09
CA GLY A 373 -11.54 9.34 12.79
C GLY A 373 -13.05 9.45 12.78
N ASP A 374 -13.62 9.67 11.60
CA ASP A 374 -15.07 9.88 11.38
C ASP A 374 -15.98 8.73 11.88
N ARG A 375 -15.42 7.54 12.08
CA ARG A 375 -16.14 6.35 12.57
C ARG A 375 -15.85 6.03 14.05
N THR A 376 -15.08 6.88 14.75
CA THR A 376 -14.76 6.63 16.16
C THR A 376 -16.03 6.87 17.01
N PRO A 377 -16.52 5.84 17.73
CA PRO A 377 -17.72 6.00 18.56
C PRO A 377 -17.52 7.06 19.64
N GLY A 378 -18.53 7.91 19.85
CA GLY A 378 -18.58 8.88 20.94
C GLY A 378 -17.69 10.11 20.73
N LEU A 379 -17.22 10.38 19.49
CA LEU A 379 -16.60 11.68 19.19
C LEU A 379 -17.56 12.82 19.51
N ARG A 380 -17.04 13.88 20.12
CA ARG A 380 -17.80 15.07 20.52
C ARG A 380 -17.30 16.27 19.71
N PRO A 381 -18.20 16.98 19.00
CA PRO A 381 -17.89 18.29 18.45
C PRO A 381 -17.46 19.25 19.55
N ASP A 382 -16.66 20.25 19.20
CA ASP A 382 -16.28 21.29 20.13
C ASP A 382 -17.53 22.04 20.61
N ALA A 383 -17.70 22.17 21.95
CA ALA A 383 -18.72 23.04 22.52
C ALA A 383 -18.24 24.49 22.46
N ASP A 384 -19.15 25.43 22.28
CA ASP A 384 -18.82 26.86 22.21
C ASP A 384 -18.10 27.37 23.47
N GLY A 385 -17.11 28.19 23.25
CA GLY A 385 -16.30 28.80 24.29
C GLY A 385 -17.01 29.86 25.15
N ASP A 386 -18.26 30.27 24.83
CA ASP A 386 -18.94 31.41 25.43
C ASP A 386 -20.36 31.14 25.97
N GLY A 387 -20.72 29.90 26.23
CA GLY A 387 -21.83 29.57 27.12
C GLY A 387 -23.25 29.60 26.55
N ASP A 388 -23.45 29.81 25.26
CA ASP A 388 -24.77 29.88 24.65
C ASP A 388 -25.18 28.63 23.80
N GLY A 389 -24.52 27.49 23.99
CA GLY A 389 -25.14 26.18 23.72
C GLY A 389 -25.13 25.64 22.28
N ASP A 390 -24.67 26.39 21.29
CA ASP A 390 -24.49 25.88 19.92
C ASP A 390 -22.99 25.81 19.61
N GLY A 391 -22.39 24.62 19.81
CA GLY A 391 -21.00 24.34 19.40
C GLY A 391 -20.72 24.86 17.99
N ASP A 392 -19.55 25.41 17.74
CA ASP A 392 -19.19 25.89 16.41
C ASP A 392 -19.13 24.75 15.37
N GLY A 393 -19.36 23.48 15.82
CA GLY A 393 -19.34 22.29 14.99
C GLY A 393 -17.94 21.88 14.53
N GLY A 394 -16.89 22.44 15.14
CA GLY A 394 -15.51 21.99 14.95
C GLY A 394 -15.25 20.65 15.65
N LEU A 395 -14.07 20.08 15.43
CA LEU A 395 -13.62 18.86 16.09
C LEU A 395 -12.17 19.01 16.53
N THR A 396 -11.92 18.95 17.84
CA THR A 396 -10.57 18.93 18.40
C THR A 396 -10.20 17.51 18.82
N ILE A 397 -9.09 17.01 18.30
CA ILE A 397 -8.44 15.78 18.75
C ILE A 397 -7.34 16.14 19.73
N HIS A 398 -7.40 15.57 20.95
CA HIS A 398 -6.40 15.74 22.00
C HIS A 398 -5.36 14.61 21.92
N ILE A 399 -4.08 14.94 21.82
CA ILE A 399 -2.99 13.98 21.68
C ILE A 399 -2.05 14.15 22.86
N SER A 400 -1.98 13.15 23.73
CA SER A 400 -1.18 13.22 24.95
C SER A 400 -0.93 11.84 25.54
N HIS A 401 0.15 11.69 26.35
CA HIS A 401 0.41 10.45 27.07
C HIS A 401 -0.61 10.24 28.22
N ALA A 402 -0.82 11.25 29.04
CA ALA A 402 -1.82 11.21 30.09
C ALA A 402 -3.21 11.62 29.55
N PRO A 403 -4.29 10.94 29.99
CA PRO A 403 -5.63 11.29 29.55
C PRO A 403 -5.97 12.74 29.93
N PRO A 404 -6.76 13.46 29.13
CA PRO A 404 -7.32 14.76 29.48
C PRO A 404 -8.16 14.70 30.77
N ALA A 405 -8.19 15.81 31.53
CA ALA A 405 -8.98 15.88 32.74
C ALA A 405 -10.49 15.88 32.45
N SER A 406 -10.92 16.62 31.44
CA SER A 406 -12.31 16.67 31.00
C SER A 406 -12.76 15.36 30.34
N GLU A 407 -13.99 14.93 30.64
CA GLU A 407 -14.60 13.76 30.00
C GLU A 407 -14.84 13.99 28.50
N ASP A 408 -15.23 15.22 28.14
CA ASP A 408 -15.43 15.60 26.73
C ASP A 408 -14.15 15.49 25.93
N HIS A 409 -13.02 15.98 26.48
CA HIS A 409 -11.72 15.83 25.83
C HIS A 409 -11.25 14.37 25.76
N ARG A 410 -11.63 13.51 26.74
CA ARG A 410 -11.33 12.06 26.69
C ARG A 410 -12.05 11.35 25.57
N ALA A 411 -13.25 11.80 25.20
CA ALA A 411 -13.96 11.25 24.03
C ALA A 411 -13.12 11.38 22.75
N ASN A 412 -12.42 12.51 22.60
CA ASN A 412 -11.58 12.87 21.46
C ASN A 412 -10.07 12.65 21.72
N TRP A 413 -9.71 11.84 22.72
CA TRP A 413 -8.30 11.61 23.06
C TRP A 413 -7.68 10.50 22.21
N LEU A 414 -6.54 10.79 21.60
CA LEU A 414 -5.64 9.84 20.96
C LEU A 414 -4.40 9.68 21.86
N PRO A 415 -4.24 8.51 22.52
CA PRO A 415 -3.13 8.28 23.44
C PRO A 415 -1.77 8.28 22.72
N ALA A 416 -0.79 8.99 23.28
CA ALA A 416 0.59 9.04 22.80
C ALA A 416 1.54 8.26 23.74
N PRO A 417 2.68 7.73 23.24
CA PRO A 417 3.74 7.17 24.08
C PRO A 417 4.41 8.27 24.90
N ARG A 418 5.31 7.91 25.81
CA ARG A 418 6.15 8.91 26.52
C ARG A 418 7.24 9.48 25.64
N GLU A 419 7.66 8.73 24.65
CA GLU A 419 8.75 8.98 23.71
C GLU A 419 8.28 9.78 22.49
N GLY A 420 9.15 9.82 21.45
CA GLY A 420 8.81 10.41 20.15
C GLY A 420 7.76 9.61 19.39
N PHE A 421 6.88 10.30 18.69
CA PHE A 421 5.85 9.71 17.86
C PHE A 421 5.63 10.52 16.58
N TYR A 422 4.88 9.95 15.65
CA TYR A 422 4.35 10.66 14.48
C TYR A 422 2.90 10.27 14.22
N LEU A 423 2.22 11.08 13.45
CA LEU A 423 0.83 10.90 13.06
C LEU A 423 0.73 10.61 11.57
N CYS A 424 -0.20 9.75 11.21
CA CYS A 424 -0.57 9.46 9.82
C CYS A 424 -2.06 9.72 9.65
N LEU A 425 -2.41 10.73 8.87
CA LEU A 425 -3.79 10.93 8.42
C LEU A 425 -4.03 10.00 7.23
N ARG A 426 -4.95 9.04 7.41
CA ARG A 426 -5.38 8.14 6.34
C ARG A 426 -6.66 8.67 5.73
N ALA A 427 -6.63 9.06 4.46
CA ALA A 427 -7.79 9.57 3.73
C ALA A 427 -8.11 8.64 2.57
N TYR A 428 -9.29 8.01 2.63
CA TYR A 428 -9.75 7.06 1.62
C TYR A 428 -10.78 7.70 0.70
N MET A 429 -10.59 7.52 -0.60
CA MET A 429 -11.31 8.24 -1.67
C MET A 429 -11.27 9.75 -1.44
N PRO A 430 -10.04 10.35 -1.31
CA PRO A 430 -9.91 11.78 -1.06
C PRO A 430 -10.53 12.58 -2.18
N ARG A 431 -11.18 13.70 -1.82
CA ARG A 431 -11.70 14.64 -2.80
C ARG A 431 -10.56 15.47 -3.42
N PRO A 432 -10.77 16.06 -4.60
CA PRO A 432 -9.74 16.84 -5.30
C PRO A 432 -9.06 17.90 -4.42
N GLU A 433 -9.80 18.53 -3.50
CA GLU A 433 -9.30 19.60 -2.64
C GLU A 433 -8.14 19.14 -1.73
N LEU A 434 -8.17 17.87 -1.30
CA LEU A 434 -7.09 17.29 -0.50
C LEU A 434 -5.88 16.91 -1.36
N LEU A 435 -6.11 16.51 -2.62
CA LEU A 435 -5.05 16.09 -3.54
C LEU A 435 -4.28 17.29 -4.11
N ASP A 436 -4.97 18.36 -4.49
CA ASP A 436 -4.38 19.53 -5.13
C ASP A 436 -3.89 20.60 -4.13
N GLY A 437 -4.09 20.35 -2.81
CA GLY A 437 -3.60 21.21 -1.74
C GLY A 437 -4.47 22.44 -1.45
N ARG A 438 -5.69 22.52 -2.00
CA ARG A 438 -6.66 23.56 -1.62
C ARG A 438 -7.21 23.36 -0.21
N TYR A 439 -7.27 22.11 0.25
CA TYR A 439 -7.57 21.81 1.64
C TYR A 439 -6.31 21.95 2.49
N ALA A 440 -6.34 22.89 3.43
CA ALA A 440 -5.26 23.09 4.37
C ALA A 440 -5.38 22.12 5.54
N LEU A 441 -4.43 21.20 5.65
CA LEU A 441 -4.31 20.34 6.85
C LEU A 441 -4.01 21.22 8.05
N PRO A 442 -4.83 21.15 9.13
CA PRO A 442 -4.60 21.98 10.32
C PRO A 442 -3.28 21.58 11.00
N PRO A 443 -2.56 22.53 11.59
CA PRO A 443 -1.30 22.24 12.29
C PRO A 443 -1.54 21.43 13.57
N ILE A 444 -0.51 20.68 13.99
CA ILE A 444 -0.48 20.03 15.30
C ILE A 444 0.01 21.08 16.31
N GLU A 445 -0.89 21.64 17.09
CA GLU A 445 -0.56 22.69 18.02
C GLU A 445 -0.23 22.13 19.41
N PRO A 446 0.81 22.64 20.09
CA PRO A 446 0.97 22.37 21.52
C PRO A 446 -0.24 22.88 22.30
N ASP A 447 -0.72 22.07 23.24
CA ASP A 447 -1.83 22.46 24.09
C ASP A 447 -1.33 23.41 25.20
N PRO A 448 -1.85 24.66 25.32
CA PRO A 448 -1.41 25.61 26.30
C PRO A 448 -1.77 25.24 27.74
N GLU A 449 -2.66 24.27 27.98
CA GLU A 449 -3.02 23.77 29.31
C GLU A 449 -1.96 22.88 29.97
N THR A 450 -0.73 22.88 29.46
CA THR A 450 0.38 22.13 30.08
C THR A 450 0.99 22.99 31.19
N PRO A 451 0.99 22.54 32.47
CA PRO A 451 1.75 23.21 33.52
C PRO A 451 3.26 23.07 33.31
#